data_4a49818f4aa81d83e356e136421e54e9
#
_entry.id   4a49818f4aa81d83e356e136421e54e9
#
_cell.length_a   1.000
_cell.length_b   1.000
_cell.length_c   1.000
_cell.angle_alpha   90.00
_cell.angle_beta   90.00
_cell.angle_gamma   90.00
#
_symmetry.space_group_name_H-M   'P 1'
#
loop_
_entity.id
_entity.type
_entity.pdbx_description
1 polymer ?
#
loop_
_entity_poly.entity_id
_entity_poly.type
_entity_poly.pdbx_seq_one_letter_code
_entity_poly.pdbx_strand_id
1 'polypeptide(L)'
;MVEAEKSKDEKQPMTLSKETEQFIKALIKKKIENVATLIHQVLDSQKPMNLEEKFQEIDKLKAWLDSFRPLNPSVMEEMKKFYDVKFTYNSNAIEGNTLTQNETELVLEKGITIGGKSLKEHLEVIGHKEAINYIEELAQKQDILTEREIKDIHSIIMQSLDKQEAGKYRSIDVKAAGTDHVYPPHYKIRDLMKDFCTWLKAEETKKLHPLKLATLAHYKLASIHPFKDGNGRTSRLLMNLILLQHGFPVTVITNQNRKEYIDSLIHAQENQDNIIPFLEIVISAQKESLIDYLRITSTAPNYENKGLPFYKEMQAVISQEPSKS
;
A
#
# COMPACT_ATOMS: atom_id res chain seq x y z
N MET A 1 74.99 -36.16 41.75
CA MET A 1 74.18 -37.00 40.85
C MET A 1 72.91 -37.34 41.62
N VAL A 2 71.84 -36.73 41.35
CA VAL A 2 70.49 -37.01 41.88
C VAL A 2 69.58 -37.19 40.71
N GLU A 3 69.17 -38.42 40.48
CA GLU A 3 68.19 -38.78 39.42
C GLU A 3 66.81 -38.28 39.79
N ALA A 4 66.18 -37.59 38.89
CA ALA A 4 64.79 -37.14 39.02
C ALA A 4 63.87 -38.19 38.39
N GLU A 5 63.11 -38.89 39.21
CA GLU A 5 62.05 -39.78 38.80
C GLU A 5 60.94 -38.95 38.21
N LYS A 6 60.61 -39.20 36.93
CA LYS A 6 59.42 -38.72 36.27
C LYS A 6 58.28 -39.71 36.52
N SER A 7 57.34 -39.35 37.42
CA SER A 7 56.05 -40.05 37.52
C SER A 7 55.20 -39.72 36.33
N LYS A 8 54.89 -40.70 35.51
CA LYS A 8 53.84 -40.62 34.46
C LYS A 8 52.51 -40.96 35.11
N ASP A 9 51.73 -39.95 35.40
CA ASP A 9 50.27 -40.11 35.65
C ASP A 9 49.58 -40.44 34.33
N GLU A 10 49.41 -41.69 33.98
CA GLU A 10 48.50 -42.16 32.95
C GLU A 10 47.05 -42.05 33.49
N LYS A 11 46.35 -40.99 33.08
CA LYS A 11 44.89 -40.89 33.29
C LYS A 11 44.23 -42.00 32.47
N GLN A 12 43.74 -43.03 33.13
CA GLN A 12 42.84 -44.01 32.51
C GLN A 12 41.63 -43.32 31.90
N PRO A 13 41.20 -43.65 30.68
CA PRO A 13 40.02 -43.09 30.09
C PRO A 13 38.80 -43.49 30.92
N MET A 14 38.04 -42.50 31.35
CA MET A 14 36.81 -42.67 32.13
C MET A 14 35.74 -43.33 31.25
N THR A 15 35.56 -44.63 31.40
CA THR A 15 34.51 -45.41 30.72
C THR A 15 33.15 -45.07 31.36
N LEU A 16 32.28 -44.42 30.60
CA LEU A 16 30.92 -44.14 31.02
C LEU A 16 30.12 -45.46 31.08
N SER A 17 29.19 -45.56 32.04
CA SER A 17 28.26 -46.68 32.08
C SER A 17 27.35 -46.71 30.84
N LYS A 18 26.94 -47.89 30.38
CA LYS A 18 26.02 -48.02 29.23
C LYS A 18 24.77 -47.20 29.38
N GLU A 19 24.25 -47.07 30.58
CA GLU A 19 23.06 -46.25 30.89
C GLU A 19 23.33 -44.73 30.72
N THR A 20 24.52 -44.29 31.16
CA THR A 20 24.94 -42.88 30.98
C THR A 20 25.16 -42.56 29.50
N GLU A 21 25.76 -43.48 28.72
CA GLU A 21 25.88 -43.30 27.27
C GLU A 21 24.52 -43.22 26.56
N GLN A 22 23.58 -44.07 26.93
CA GLN A 22 22.20 -44.03 26.38
C GLN A 22 21.50 -42.74 26.73
N PHE A 23 21.62 -42.26 27.96
CA PHE A 23 21.05 -40.98 28.40
C PHE A 23 21.65 -39.80 27.66
N ILE A 24 22.98 -39.76 27.47
CA ILE A 24 23.64 -38.72 26.69
C ILE A 24 23.22 -38.74 25.23
N LYS A 25 23.10 -39.92 24.62
CA LYS A 25 22.62 -40.08 23.24
C LYS A 25 21.17 -39.58 23.08
N ALA A 26 20.30 -39.87 24.05
CA ALA A 26 18.91 -39.39 24.07
C ALA A 26 18.83 -37.86 24.21
N LEU A 27 19.66 -37.27 25.10
CA LEU A 27 19.78 -35.83 25.27
C LEU A 27 20.29 -35.11 24.01
N ILE A 28 21.30 -35.67 23.35
CA ILE A 28 21.86 -35.15 22.10
C ILE A 28 20.80 -35.20 20.99
N LYS A 29 20.10 -36.35 20.87
CA LYS A 29 19.02 -36.52 19.89
C LYS A 29 17.92 -35.48 20.09
N LYS A 30 17.43 -35.29 21.33
CA LYS A 30 16.38 -34.29 21.67
C LYS A 30 16.87 -32.85 21.39
N LYS A 31 18.13 -32.50 21.67
CA LYS A 31 18.72 -31.21 21.30
C LYS A 31 18.79 -31.01 19.78
N ILE A 32 19.17 -32.04 19.04
CA ILE A 32 19.24 -31.99 17.56
C ILE A 32 17.83 -31.80 16.98
N GLU A 33 16.81 -32.52 17.47
CA GLU A 33 15.43 -32.36 17.05
C GLU A 33 14.88 -30.96 17.34
N ASN A 34 15.19 -30.38 18.52
CA ASN A 34 14.82 -29.01 18.85
C ASN A 34 15.53 -27.97 17.97
N VAL A 35 16.80 -28.17 17.67
CA VAL A 35 17.56 -27.27 16.77
C VAL A 35 17.03 -27.38 15.34
N ALA A 36 16.73 -28.58 14.86
CA ALA A 36 16.13 -28.78 13.55
C ALA A 36 14.75 -28.08 13.44
N THR A 37 13.92 -28.20 14.48
CA THR A 37 12.60 -27.51 14.53
C THR A 37 12.77 -25.99 14.52
N LEU A 38 13.74 -25.46 15.29
CA LEU A 38 14.06 -24.02 15.31
C LEU A 38 14.59 -23.55 13.95
N ILE A 39 15.45 -24.34 13.29
CA ILE A 39 15.95 -24.02 11.95
C ILE A 39 14.79 -23.99 10.94
N HIS A 40 13.88 -24.98 10.98
CA HIS A 40 12.69 -24.98 10.12
C HIS A 40 11.79 -23.76 10.38
N GLN A 41 11.55 -23.41 11.63
CA GLN A 41 10.76 -22.22 11.97
C GLN A 41 11.43 -20.92 11.47
N VAL A 42 12.76 -20.82 11.58
CA VAL A 42 13.50 -19.64 11.05
C VAL A 42 13.48 -19.62 9.52
N LEU A 43 13.65 -20.77 8.86
CA LEU A 43 13.60 -20.86 7.39
C LEU A 43 12.18 -20.58 6.86
N ASP A 44 11.14 -21.08 7.52
CA ASP A 44 9.75 -20.79 7.16
C ASP A 44 9.40 -19.31 7.40
N SER A 45 9.94 -18.68 8.45
CA SER A 45 9.74 -17.24 8.69
C SER A 45 10.49 -16.34 7.69
N GLN A 46 11.50 -16.87 6.98
CA GLN A 46 12.25 -16.15 5.93
C GLN A 46 11.68 -16.42 4.53
N LYS A 47 10.74 -17.35 4.38
CA LYS A 47 10.10 -17.60 3.08
C LYS A 47 9.22 -16.39 2.73
N PRO A 48 9.44 -15.77 1.57
CA PRO A 48 8.58 -14.67 1.15
C PRO A 48 7.12 -15.16 1.05
N MET A 49 6.21 -14.43 1.67
CA MET A 49 4.77 -14.71 1.62
C MET A 49 4.31 -14.73 0.16
N ASN A 50 3.53 -15.73 -0.19
CA ASN A 50 2.85 -15.76 -1.48
C ASN A 50 1.71 -14.71 -1.50
N LEU A 51 1.14 -14.46 -2.67
CA LEU A 51 0.12 -13.42 -2.86
C LEU A 51 -1.15 -13.68 -2.02
N GLU A 52 -1.55 -14.94 -1.89
CA GLU A 52 -2.72 -15.32 -1.10
C GLU A 52 -2.50 -15.05 0.40
N GLU A 53 -1.34 -15.40 0.93
CA GLU A 53 -0.95 -15.10 2.31
C GLU A 53 -0.93 -13.58 2.58
N LYS A 54 -0.46 -12.78 1.61
CA LYS A 54 -0.50 -11.31 1.71
C LYS A 54 -1.93 -10.77 1.76
N PHE A 55 -2.85 -11.30 0.97
CA PHE A 55 -4.26 -10.92 1.06
C PHE A 55 -4.88 -11.29 2.39
N GLN A 56 -4.61 -12.50 2.90
CA GLN A 56 -5.09 -12.93 4.21
C GLN A 56 -4.57 -12.03 5.35
N GLU A 57 -3.31 -11.58 5.26
CA GLU A 57 -2.76 -10.60 6.21
C GLU A 57 -3.51 -9.27 6.15
N ILE A 58 -3.77 -8.75 4.97
CA ILE A 58 -4.53 -7.50 4.77
C ILE A 58 -5.96 -7.64 5.31
N ASP A 59 -6.64 -8.74 4.99
CA ASP A 59 -8.00 -9.00 5.47
C ASP A 59 -8.05 -9.11 7.00
N LYS A 60 -7.04 -9.70 7.61
CA LYS A 60 -6.90 -9.78 9.06
C LYS A 60 -6.72 -8.39 9.68
N LEU A 61 -5.83 -7.56 9.15
CA LEU A 61 -5.64 -6.19 9.63
C LEU A 61 -6.91 -5.36 9.48
N LYS A 62 -7.61 -5.52 8.35
CA LYS A 62 -8.90 -4.86 8.11
C LYS A 62 -9.96 -5.34 9.09
N ALA A 63 -10.09 -6.64 9.33
CA ALA A 63 -11.04 -7.18 10.31
C ALA A 63 -10.78 -6.65 11.73
N TRP A 64 -9.52 -6.49 12.12
CA TRP A 64 -9.18 -5.83 13.38
C TRP A 64 -9.62 -4.37 13.40
N LEU A 65 -9.39 -3.61 12.34
CA LEU A 65 -9.85 -2.22 12.24
C LEU A 65 -11.38 -2.13 12.28
N ASP A 66 -12.07 -2.99 11.57
CA ASP A 66 -13.53 -3.03 11.52
C ASP A 66 -14.15 -3.35 12.88
N SER A 67 -13.48 -4.13 13.73
CA SER A 67 -13.96 -4.42 15.10
C SER A 67 -13.94 -3.21 16.03
N PHE A 68 -13.22 -2.13 15.67
CA PHE A 68 -13.26 -0.86 16.37
C PHE A 68 -14.35 0.09 15.89
N ARG A 69 -15.10 -0.27 14.84
CA ARG A 69 -16.17 0.59 14.29
C ARG A 69 -17.41 0.62 15.19
N PRO A 70 -18.11 1.77 15.32
CA PRO A 70 -17.77 3.06 14.71
C PRO A 70 -16.54 3.70 15.33
N LEU A 71 -15.63 4.19 14.48
CA LEU A 71 -14.41 4.86 14.93
C LEU A 71 -14.73 6.19 15.61
N ASN A 72 -13.91 6.58 16.59
CA ASN A 72 -14.08 7.86 17.28
C ASN A 72 -14.00 9.03 16.27
N PRO A 73 -14.98 9.96 16.25
CA PRO A 73 -14.99 11.06 15.29
C PRO A 73 -13.73 11.93 15.31
N SER A 74 -13.16 12.23 16.48
CA SER A 74 -11.93 13.03 16.58
C SER A 74 -10.72 12.28 15.98
N VAL A 75 -10.62 10.96 16.20
CA VAL A 75 -9.59 10.11 15.59
C VAL A 75 -9.75 10.12 14.08
N MET A 76 -10.98 9.98 13.59
CA MET A 76 -11.27 9.99 12.16
C MET A 76 -10.90 11.33 11.51
N GLU A 77 -11.16 12.45 12.17
CA GLU A 77 -10.84 13.78 11.67
C GLU A 77 -9.31 13.98 11.56
N GLU A 78 -8.55 13.59 12.58
CA GLU A 78 -7.09 13.67 12.56
C GLU A 78 -6.47 12.75 11.50
N MET A 79 -6.95 11.51 11.40
CA MET A 79 -6.51 10.57 10.38
C MET A 79 -6.83 11.09 8.98
N LYS A 80 -8.03 11.66 8.80
CA LYS A 80 -8.39 12.28 7.54
C LYS A 80 -7.43 13.40 7.16
N LYS A 81 -7.18 14.36 8.04
CA LYS A 81 -6.23 15.46 7.79
C LYS A 81 -4.84 14.93 7.42
N PHE A 82 -4.32 13.98 8.20
CA PHE A 82 -3.01 13.38 7.94
C PHE A 82 -2.95 12.71 6.55
N TYR A 83 -3.94 11.87 6.21
CA TYR A 83 -3.94 11.16 4.93
C TYR A 83 -4.28 12.07 3.75
N ASP A 84 -5.09 13.10 3.93
CA ASP A 84 -5.34 14.13 2.91
C ASP A 84 -4.03 14.82 2.49
N VAL A 85 -3.22 15.23 3.46
CA VAL A 85 -1.90 15.83 3.20
C VAL A 85 -0.95 14.80 2.59
N LYS A 86 -0.81 13.61 3.19
CA LYS A 86 0.09 12.55 2.75
C LYS A 86 -0.22 12.11 1.31
N PHE A 87 -1.50 11.89 0.99
CA PHE A 87 -1.92 11.47 -0.34
C PHE A 87 -1.76 12.59 -1.37
N THR A 88 -2.17 13.81 -1.05
CA THR A 88 -2.02 14.96 -1.94
C THR A 88 -0.56 15.24 -2.26
N TYR A 89 0.31 15.29 -1.25
CA TYR A 89 1.74 15.45 -1.44
C TYR A 89 2.32 14.39 -2.37
N ASN A 90 2.18 13.11 -2.01
CA ASN A 90 2.81 12.04 -2.76
C ASN A 90 2.27 11.92 -4.19
N SER A 91 0.96 12.05 -4.37
CA SER A 91 0.33 11.95 -5.69
C SER A 91 0.77 13.06 -6.64
N ASN A 92 0.99 14.29 -6.16
CA ASN A 92 1.48 15.40 -6.98
C ASN A 92 3.01 15.34 -7.15
N ALA A 93 3.77 14.93 -6.12
CA ALA A 93 5.22 14.78 -6.21
C ALA A 93 5.64 13.72 -7.24
N ILE A 94 4.88 12.62 -7.38
CA ILE A 94 5.07 11.61 -8.44
C ILE A 94 4.99 12.27 -9.83
N GLU A 95 4.14 13.27 -10.02
CA GLU A 95 3.98 14.01 -11.28
C GLU A 95 4.95 15.20 -11.42
N GLY A 96 5.84 15.41 -10.44
CA GLY A 96 6.88 16.43 -10.51
C GLY A 96 6.58 17.74 -9.76
N ASN A 97 5.51 17.81 -8.98
CA ASN A 97 5.29 18.91 -8.05
C ASN A 97 6.40 18.94 -7.01
N THR A 98 6.94 20.12 -6.71
CA THR A 98 8.13 20.28 -5.85
C THR A 98 7.82 20.77 -4.44
N LEU A 99 6.53 20.98 -4.09
CA LEU A 99 6.13 21.24 -2.70
C LEU A 99 6.53 20.06 -1.82
N THR A 100 7.09 20.33 -0.65
CA THR A 100 7.32 19.30 0.38
C THR A 100 6.00 18.93 1.08
N GLN A 101 5.99 17.86 1.86
CA GLN A 101 4.79 17.47 2.61
C GLN A 101 4.34 18.54 3.60
N ASN A 102 5.29 19.19 4.31
CA ASN A 102 4.98 20.29 5.23
C ASN A 102 4.46 21.53 4.48
N GLU A 103 5.02 21.86 3.31
CA GLU A 103 4.52 22.96 2.48
C GLU A 103 3.13 22.66 1.94
N THR A 104 2.85 21.37 1.56
CA THR A 104 1.52 20.91 1.16
C THR A 104 0.51 21.10 2.29
N GLU A 105 0.87 20.74 3.52
CA GLU A 105 0.05 20.97 4.71
C GLU A 105 -0.25 22.46 4.91
N LEU A 106 0.76 23.34 4.83
CA LEU A 106 0.58 24.79 4.95
C LEU A 106 -0.37 25.35 3.90
N VAL A 107 -0.28 24.87 2.65
CA VAL A 107 -1.21 25.28 1.58
C VAL A 107 -2.62 24.83 1.88
N LEU A 108 -2.82 23.57 2.27
CA LEU A 108 -4.14 22.98 2.48
C LEU A 108 -4.84 23.47 3.75
N GLU A 109 -4.10 23.54 4.86
CA GLU A 109 -4.69 23.82 6.18
C GLU A 109 -4.68 25.30 6.54
N LYS A 110 -3.72 26.07 6.01
CA LYS A 110 -3.55 27.50 6.34
C LYS A 110 -3.80 28.44 5.18
N GLY A 111 -3.99 27.92 3.95
CA GLY A 111 -4.15 28.75 2.76
C GLY A 111 -2.92 29.62 2.44
N ILE A 112 -1.73 29.20 2.89
CA ILE A 112 -0.50 29.97 2.73
C ILE A 112 0.13 29.67 1.37
N THR A 113 0.57 30.70 0.66
CA THR A 113 1.41 30.54 -0.55
C THR A 113 2.86 30.39 -0.19
N ILE A 114 3.55 29.44 -0.82
CA ILE A 114 4.95 29.10 -0.55
C ILE A 114 5.86 29.86 -1.52
N GLY A 115 6.77 30.65 -0.97
CA GLY A 115 7.76 31.39 -1.78
C GLY A 115 8.65 30.47 -2.61
N GLY A 116 8.90 30.84 -3.87
CA GLY A 116 9.72 30.04 -4.79
C GLY A 116 8.99 28.87 -5.46
N LYS A 117 7.71 28.65 -5.17
CA LYS A 117 6.85 27.65 -5.82
C LYS A 117 5.88 28.33 -6.79
N SER A 118 5.59 27.67 -7.90
CA SER A 118 4.67 28.22 -8.91
C SER A 118 3.22 28.21 -8.45
N LEU A 119 2.40 29.12 -8.98
CA LEU A 119 0.95 29.06 -8.78
C LEU A 119 0.35 27.73 -9.25
N LYS A 120 0.87 27.15 -10.33
CA LYS A 120 0.44 25.85 -10.85
C LYS A 120 0.59 24.78 -9.77
N GLU A 121 1.70 24.70 -9.06
CA GLU A 121 1.93 23.69 -8.02
C GLU A 121 0.95 23.83 -6.86
N HIS A 122 0.59 25.05 -6.46
CA HIS A 122 -0.46 25.28 -5.45
C HIS A 122 -1.83 24.82 -5.92
N LEU A 123 -2.17 25.15 -7.17
CA LEU A 123 -3.47 24.74 -7.75
C LEU A 123 -3.57 23.22 -7.93
N GLU A 124 -2.49 22.52 -8.23
CA GLU A 124 -2.41 21.06 -8.28
C GLU A 124 -2.76 20.44 -6.92
N VAL A 125 -2.19 20.97 -5.85
CA VAL A 125 -2.43 20.50 -4.48
C VAL A 125 -3.88 20.75 -4.06
N ILE A 126 -4.41 21.96 -4.30
CA ILE A 126 -5.79 22.32 -3.96
C ILE A 126 -6.79 21.46 -4.73
N GLY A 127 -6.65 21.34 -6.05
CA GLY A 127 -7.54 20.53 -6.88
C GLY A 127 -7.50 19.04 -6.54
N HIS A 128 -6.31 18.53 -6.15
CA HIS A 128 -6.19 17.13 -5.70
C HIS A 128 -6.93 16.89 -4.38
N LYS A 129 -6.84 17.83 -3.43
CA LYS A 129 -7.59 17.75 -2.16
C LYS A 129 -9.10 17.80 -2.38
N GLU A 130 -9.58 18.67 -3.29
CA GLU A 130 -10.99 18.72 -3.67
C GLU A 130 -11.44 17.38 -4.26
N ALA A 131 -10.60 16.75 -5.09
CA ALA A 131 -10.91 15.44 -5.66
C ALA A 131 -10.92 14.32 -4.60
N ILE A 132 -10.08 14.39 -3.55
CA ILE A 132 -10.16 13.47 -2.41
C ILE A 132 -11.54 13.60 -1.72
N ASN A 133 -11.98 14.80 -1.42
CA ASN A 133 -13.31 15.01 -0.82
C ASN A 133 -14.42 14.42 -1.70
N TYR A 134 -14.34 14.63 -3.01
CA TYR A 134 -15.33 14.10 -3.96
C TYR A 134 -15.37 12.56 -3.98
N ILE A 135 -14.21 11.88 -4.00
CA ILE A 135 -14.19 10.40 -3.97
C ILE A 135 -14.69 9.84 -2.63
N GLU A 136 -14.46 10.53 -1.52
CA GLU A 136 -15.00 10.14 -0.22
C GLU A 136 -16.53 10.23 -0.18
N GLU A 137 -17.11 11.29 -0.74
CA GLU A 137 -18.56 11.42 -0.87
C GLU A 137 -19.16 10.32 -1.76
N LEU A 138 -18.52 10.02 -2.89
CA LEU A 138 -18.93 8.91 -3.78
C LEU A 138 -18.85 7.57 -3.08
N ALA A 139 -17.80 7.34 -2.28
CA ALA A 139 -17.62 6.09 -1.55
C ALA A 139 -18.72 5.87 -0.52
N GLN A 140 -19.19 6.93 0.16
CA GLN A 140 -20.29 6.86 1.12
C GLN A 140 -21.63 6.52 0.46
N LYS A 141 -21.87 7.02 -0.75
CA LYS A 141 -23.12 6.78 -1.51
C LYS A 141 -23.19 5.36 -2.09
N GLN A 142 -22.07 4.63 -2.14
CA GLN A 142 -21.98 3.30 -2.76
C GLN A 142 -22.47 3.30 -4.22
N ASP A 143 -22.32 4.43 -4.91
CA ASP A 143 -22.76 4.58 -6.30
C ASP A 143 -21.92 3.70 -7.24
N ILE A 144 -22.58 3.24 -8.31
CA ILE A 144 -21.90 2.47 -9.36
C ILE A 144 -20.98 3.40 -10.13
N LEU A 145 -19.69 3.04 -10.20
CA LEU A 145 -18.71 3.78 -10.98
C LEU A 145 -19.03 3.75 -12.47
N THR A 146 -19.12 4.92 -13.05
CA THR A 146 -19.37 5.10 -14.48
C THR A 146 -18.29 6.01 -15.09
N GLU A 147 -18.34 6.15 -16.41
CA GLU A 147 -17.46 7.08 -17.14
C GLU A 147 -17.59 8.52 -16.62
N ARG A 148 -18.77 8.89 -16.12
CA ARG A 148 -19.03 10.23 -15.59
C ARG A 148 -18.18 10.52 -14.36
N GLU A 149 -18.21 9.66 -13.35
CA GLU A 149 -17.43 9.85 -12.11
C GLU A 149 -15.94 9.95 -12.40
N ILE A 150 -15.42 9.16 -13.36
CA ILE A 150 -14.01 9.24 -13.78
C ILE A 150 -13.70 10.61 -14.41
N LYS A 151 -14.58 11.12 -15.27
CA LYS A 151 -14.44 12.44 -15.86
C LYS A 151 -14.59 13.56 -14.84
N ASP A 152 -15.47 13.41 -13.87
CA ASP A 152 -15.68 14.39 -12.80
C ASP A 152 -14.43 14.46 -11.90
N ILE A 153 -13.84 13.32 -11.50
CA ILE A 153 -12.54 13.28 -10.78
C ILE A 153 -11.47 14.04 -11.58
N HIS A 154 -11.31 13.72 -12.85
CA HIS A 154 -10.35 14.41 -13.71
C HIS A 154 -10.67 15.90 -13.85
N SER A 155 -11.94 16.26 -13.98
CA SER A 155 -12.36 17.67 -14.08
C SER A 155 -11.96 18.45 -12.84
N ILE A 156 -12.18 17.91 -11.66
CA ILE A 156 -11.83 18.58 -10.39
C ILE A 156 -10.33 18.85 -10.31
N ILE A 157 -9.47 17.89 -10.61
CA ILE A 157 -8.02 18.09 -10.53
C ILE A 157 -7.48 19.03 -11.62
N MET A 158 -8.18 19.20 -12.73
CA MET A 158 -7.69 19.95 -13.88
C MET A 158 -8.36 21.32 -14.08
N GLN A 159 -9.53 21.58 -13.48
CA GLN A 159 -10.33 22.79 -13.76
C GLN A 159 -9.58 24.11 -13.49
N SER A 160 -8.69 24.12 -12.51
CA SER A 160 -7.87 25.31 -12.17
C SER A 160 -6.55 25.35 -12.94
N LEU A 161 -6.17 24.28 -13.64
CA LEU A 161 -4.93 24.15 -14.39
C LEU A 161 -5.14 24.33 -15.90
N ASP A 162 -6.11 23.61 -16.45
CA ASP A 162 -6.51 23.67 -17.86
C ASP A 162 -8.03 23.40 -17.98
N LYS A 163 -8.83 24.45 -17.80
CA LYS A 163 -10.30 24.37 -17.85
C LYS A 163 -10.83 23.83 -19.18
N GLN A 164 -10.07 23.99 -20.27
CA GLN A 164 -10.53 23.53 -21.58
C GLN A 164 -10.45 22.02 -21.72
N GLU A 165 -9.47 21.39 -21.07
CA GLU A 165 -9.20 19.95 -21.12
C GLU A 165 -9.84 19.20 -19.93
N ALA A 166 -10.29 19.92 -18.89
CA ALA A 166 -10.87 19.32 -17.68
C ALA A 166 -12.07 18.41 -18.01
N GLY A 167 -12.01 17.15 -17.61
CA GLY A 167 -13.04 16.14 -17.84
C GLY A 167 -13.18 15.66 -19.30
N LYS A 168 -12.32 16.08 -20.20
CA LYS A 168 -12.41 15.74 -21.64
C LYS A 168 -11.33 14.75 -22.04
N TYR A 169 -11.72 13.78 -22.86
CA TYR A 169 -10.76 12.89 -23.48
C TYR A 169 -9.90 13.63 -24.51
N ARG A 170 -8.64 13.26 -24.56
CA ARG A 170 -7.68 13.83 -25.51
C ARG A 170 -8.11 13.60 -26.96
N SER A 171 -7.85 14.57 -27.79
CA SER A 171 -8.08 14.53 -29.24
C SER A 171 -6.79 14.36 -30.04
N ILE A 172 -5.67 14.13 -29.35
CA ILE A 172 -4.34 13.94 -29.95
C ILE A 172 -3.66 12.72 -29.33
N ASP A 173 -2.72 12.15 -30.07
CA ASP A 173 -1.89 11.07 -29.55
C ASP A 173 -0.84 11.61 -28.58
N VAL A 174 -0.58 10.88 -27.52
CA VAL A 174 0.39 11.22 -26.48
C VAL A 174 1.36 10.06 -26.27
N LYS A 175 2.56 10.38 -25.80
CA LYS A 175 3.60 9.40 -25.45
C LYS A 175 3.96 9.57 -23.97
N ALA A 176 4.37 8.49 -23.34
CA ALA A 176 4.90 8.56 -22.00
C ALA A 176 6.26 9.28 -22.00
N ALA A 177 6.42 10.29 -21.17
CA ALA A 177 7.68 11.01 -21.05
C ALA A 177 8.77 10.06 -20.50
N GLY A 178 9.93 10.04 -21.19
CA GLY A 178 11.09 9.25 -20.77
C GLY A 178 11.01 7.74 -21.02
N THR A 179 10.03 7.27 -21.80
CA THR A 179 9.88 5.85 -22.20
C THR A 179 9.50 5.74 -23.69
N ASP A 180 9.72 4.55 -24.26
CA ASP A 180 9.25 4.24 -25.62
C ASP A 180 7.78 3.77 -25.65
N HIS A 181 7.11 3.75 -24.50
CA HIS A 181 5.72 3.32 -24.42
C HIS A 181 4.78 4.25 -25.17
N VAL A 182 3.98 3.65 -26.06
CA VAL A 182 2.98 4.36 -26.89
C VAL A 182 1.58 4.02 -26.38
N TYR A 183 0.88 5.04 -25.89
CA TYR A 183 -0.52 4.87 -25.49
C TYR A 183 -1.44 4.63 -26.70
N PRO A 184 -2.62 4.06 -26.48
CA PRO A 184 -3.61 3.86 -27.56
C PRO A 184 -3.89 5.16 -28.33
N PRO A 185 -4.12 5.10 -29.65
CA PRO A 185 -4.44 6.29 -30.42
C PRO A 185 -5.75 6.94 -29.95
N HIS A 186 -5.81 8.28 -30.01
CA HIS A 186 -6.91 9.08 -29.45
C HIS A 186 -8.31 8.65 -29.93
N TYR A 187 -8.45 8.22 -31.19
CA TYR A 187 -9.73 7.80 -31.76
C TYR A 187 -10.29 6.51 -31.14
N LYS A 188 -9.46 5.69 -30.45
CA LYS A 188 -9.88 4.47 -29.73
C LYS A 188 -10.32 4.73 -28.29
N ILE A 189 -10.04 5.91 -27.73
CA ILE A 189 -10.26 6.19 -26.30
C ILE A 189 -11.70 5.97 -25.87
N ARG A 190 -12.68 6.39 -26.66
CA ARG A 190 -14.09 6.23 -26.32
C ARG A 190 -14.51 4.77 -26.18
N ASP A 191 -14.07 3.92 -27.10
CA ASP A 191 -14.38 2.49 -27.06
C ASP A 191 -13.68 1.82 -25.87
N LEU A 192 -12.38 2.10 -25.68
CA LEU A 192 -11.59 1.56 -24.55
C LEU A 192 -12.18 1.98 -23.19
N MET A 193 -12.65 3.21 -23.05
CA MET A 193 -13.29 3.66 -21.82
C MET A 193 -14.67 3.03 -21.60
N LYS A 194 -15.43 2.80 -22.65
CA LYS A 194 -16.69 2.03 -22.59
C LYS A 194 -16.43 0.60 -22.14
N ASP A 195 -15.43 -0.07 -22.71
CA ASP A 195 -15.04 -1.43 -22.35
C ASP A 195 -14.54 -1.48 -20.90
N PHE A 196 -13.74 -0.51 -20.48
CA PHE A 196 -13.29 -0.36 -19.09
C PHE A 196 -14.45 -0.21 -18.10
N CYS A 197 -15.42 0.65 -18.40
CA CYS A 197 -16.60 0.83 -17.54
C CYS A 197 -17.52 -0.41 -17.56
N THR A 198 -17.57 -1.15 -18.66
CA THR A 198 -18.28 -2.43 -18.73
C THR A 198 -17.59 -3.49 -17.87
N TRP A 199 -16.25 -3.56 -17.91
CA TRP A 199 -15.47 -4.43 -17.06
C TRP A 199 -15.65 -4.10 -15.58
N LEU A 200 -15.63 -2.82 -15.17
CA LEU A 200 -15.88 -2.43 -13.77
C LEU A 200 -17.22 -2.94 -13.22
N LYS A 201 -18.24 -3.07 -14.09
CA LYS A 201 -19.60 -3.50 -13.72
C LYS A 201 -19.80 -5.01 -13.79
N ALA A 202 -18.88 -5.74 -14.41
CA ALA A 202 -19.02 -7.18 -14.63
C ALA A 202 -19.05 -7.95 -13.30
N GLU A 203 -19.92 -8.97 -13.21
CA GLU A 203 -20.05 -9.79 -11.99
C GLU A 203 -18.74 -10.51 -11.62
N GLU A 204 -17.95 -10.91 -12.61
CA GLU A 204 -16.63 -11.53 -12.36
C GLU A 204 -15.63 -10.54 -11.76
N THR A 205 -15.70 -9.27 -12.15
CA THR A 205 -14.88 -8.19 -11.61
C THR A 205 -15.22 -7.91 -10.14
N LYS A 206 -16.50 -7.94 -9.80
CA LYS A 206 -16.98 -7.73 -8.42
C LYS A 206 -16.56 -8.84 -7.45
N LYS A 207 -16.22 -10.02 -7.95
CA LYS A 207 -15.71 -11.14 -7.15
C LYS A 207 -14.23 -11.03 -6.80
N LEU A 208 -13.50 -10.13 -7.44
CA LEU A 208 -12.08 -9.92 -7.16
C LEU A 208 -11.89 -9.38 -5.75
N HIS A 209 -10.76 -9.76 -5.13
CA HIS A 209 -10.33 -9.12 -3.89
C HIS A 209 -10.24 -7.59 -4.09
N PRO A 210 -10.74 -6.74 -3.17
CA PRO A 210 -10.81 -5.29 -3.35
C PRO A 210 -9.49 -4.64 -3.76
N LEU A 211 -8.37 -5.06 -3.18
CA LEU A 211 -7.05 -4.55 -3.56
C LEU A 211 -6.69 -4.91 -5.01
N LYS A 212 -7.00 -6.14 -5.43
CA LYS A 212 -6.75 -6.57 -6.81
C LYS A 212 -7.63 -5.80 -7.80
N LEU A 213 -8.91 -5.61 -7.46
CA LEU A 213 -9.84 -4.81 -8.25
C LEU A 213 -9.34 -3.36 -8.40
N ALA A 214 -9.00 -2.71 -7.30
CA ALA A 214 -8.51 -1.33 -7.28
C ALA A 214 -7.20 -1.17 -8.07
N THR A 215 -6.27 -2.12 -7.90
CA THR A 215 -4.99 -2.14 -8.65
C THR A 215 -5.22 -2.30 -10.14
N LEU A 216 -6.09 -3.24 -10.55
CA LEU A 216 -6.44 -3.43 -11.96
C LEU A 216 -7.15 -2.21 -12.55
N ALA A 217 -8.05 -1.57 -11.81
CA ALA A 217 -8.74 -0.36 -12.27
C ALA A 217 -7.75 0.79 -12.50
N HIS A 218 -6.83 0.98 -11.55
CA HIS A 218 -5.73 1.94 -11.71
C HIS A 218 -4.90 1.64 -12.97
N TYR A 219 -4.39 0.41 -13.09
CA TYR A 219 -3.54 -0.01 -14.20
C TYR A 219 -4.25 0.18 -15.56
N LYS A 220 -5.48 -0.29 -15.69
CA LYS A 220 -6.26 -0.16 -16.94
C LYS A 220 -6.48 1.30 -17.33
N LEU A 221 -6.87 2.16 -16.38
CA LEU A 221 -7.07 3.58 -16.68
C LEU A 221 -5.75 4.27 -17.05
N ALA A 222 -4.65 3.98 -16.33
CA ALA A 222 -3.33 4.49 -16.64
C ALA A 222 -2.83 4.03 -18.02
N SER A 223 -3.12 2.79 -18.43
CA SER A 223 -2.75 2.23 -19.73
C SER A 223 -3.60 2.78 -20.88
N ILE A 224 -4.88 3.03 -20.68
CA ILE A 224 -5.75 3.71 -21.67
C ILE A 224 -5.27 5.15 -21.88
N HIS A 225 -4.85 5.80 -20.79
CA HIS A 225 -4.35 7.19 -20.75
C HIS A 225 -5.31 8.16 -21.45
N PRO A 226 -6.56 8.24 -20.99
CA PRO A 226 -7.64 8.86 -21.78
C PRO A 226 -7.55 10.39 -21.85
N PHE A 227 -6.80 11.03 -20.97
CA PHE A 227 -6.71 12.47 -20.87
C PHE A 227 -5.37 13.01 -21.40
N LYS A 228 -5.31 14.31 -21.67
CA LYS A 228 -4.08 14.98 -22.12
C LYS A 228 -3.03 15.08 -21.00
N ASP A 229 -3.47 15.33 -19.76
CA ASP A 229 -2.68 15.37 -18.52
C ASP A 229 -3.52 14.83 -17.36
N GLY A 230 -2.97 14.63 -16.17
CA GLY A 230 -3.69 14.23 -14.97
C GLY A 230 -4.09 12.74 -14.88
N ASN A 231 -3.69 11.90 -15.85
CA ASN A 231 -4.04 10.48 -15.88
C ASN A 231 -3.57 9.72 -14.63
N GLY A 232 -2.33 9.93 -14.20
CA GLY A 232 -1.77 9.28 -13.02
C GLY A 232 -2.52 9.64 -11.74
N ARG A 233 -2.79 10.94 -11.54
CA ARG A 233 -3.57 11.45 -10.39
C ARG A 233 -4.99 10.86 -10.40
N THR A 234 -5.66 10.88 -11.55
CA THR A 234 -7.01 10.29 -11.71
C THR A 234 -7.01 8.80 -11.42
N SER A 235 -6.02 8.05 -11.90
CA SER A 235 -5.92 6.60 -11.65
C SER A 235 -5.69 6.27 -10.17
N ARG A 236 -4.87 7.04 -9.45
CA ARG A 236 -4.65 6.87 -8.02
C ARG A 236 -5.88 7.25 -7.19
N LEU A 237 -6.63 8.28 -7.60
CA LEU A 237 -7.91 8.64 -6.98
C LEU A 237 -8.98 7.57 -7.24
N LEU A 238 -9.10 7.04 -8.45
CA LEU A 238 -10.03 5.95 -8.77
C LEU A 238 -9.72 4.68 -7.96
N MET A 239 -8.43 4.32 -7.83
CA MET A 239 -7.99 3.21 -6.97
C MET A 239 -8.48 3.39 -5.54
N ASN A 240 -8.28 4.57 -4.99
CA ASN A 240 -8.70 4.89 -3.63
C ASN A 240 -10.23 4.95 -3.47
N LEU A 241 -10.98 5.44 -4.46
CA LEU A 241 -12.43 5.38 -4.46
C LEU A 241 -12.93 3.93 -4.31
N ILE A 242 -12.38 3.01 -5.10
CA ILE A 242 -12.76 1.58 -5.02
C ILE A 242 -12.41 1.01 -3.64
N LEU A 243 -11.24 1.32 -3.09
CA LEU A 243 -10.83 0.84 -1.75
C LEU A 243 -11.74 1.39 -0.65
N LEU A 244 -12.06 2.69 -0.70
CA LEU A 244 -12.98 3.33 0.25
C LEU A 244 -14.39 2.73 0.19
N GLN A 245 -14.92 2.41 -1.00
CA GLN A 245 -16.21 1.71 -1.16
C GLN A 245 -16.22 0.34 -0.49
N HIS A 246 -15.07 -0.33 -0.38
CA HIS A 246 -14.92 -1.60 0.33
C HIS A 246 -14.48 -1.44 1.80
N GLY A 247 -14.53 -0.22 2.34
CA GLY A 247 -14.23 0.08 3.74
C GLY A 247 -12.74 0.04 4.10
N PHE A 248 -11.84 0.02 3.12
CA PHE A 248 -10.40 0.17 3.35
C PHE A 248 -10.05 1.66 3.55
N PRO A 249 -9.04 1.98 4.35
CA PRO A 249 -8.50 3.33 4.42
C PRO A 249 -7.77 3.73 3.13
N VAL A 250 -7.50 5.02 2.98
CA VAL A 250 -6.75 5.56 1.84
C VAL A 250 -5.38 4.91 1.74
N THR A 251 -5.03 4.48 0.54
CA THR A 251 -3.72 3.89 0.19
C THR A 251 -2.85 4.92 -0.52
N VAL A 252 -1.65 5.14 -0.01
CA VAL A 252 -0.73 6.15 -0.54
C VAL A 252 0.50 5.49 -1.16
N ILE A 253 0.60 5.54 -2.48
CA ILE A 253 1.85 5.22 -3.18
C ILE A 253 2.79 6.40 -2.96
N THR A 254 3.92 6.16 -2.29
CA THR A 254 4.85 7.23 -1.93
C THR A 254 5.74 7.65 -3.09
N ASN A 255 6.10 8.93 -3.13
CA ASN A 255 7.05 9.45 -4.13
C ASN A 255 8.45 8.82 -4.00
N GLN A 256 8.82 8.34 -2.83
CA GLN A 256 10.06 7.59 -2.62
C GLN A 256 10.10 6.32 -3.49
N ASN A 257 8.97 5.68 -3.69
CA ASN A 257 8.81 4.48 -4.51
C ASN A 257 8.40 4.80 -5.96
N ARG A 258 8.57 6.06 -6.41
CA ARG A 258 8.15 6.50 -7.75
C ARG A 258 8.73 5.65 -8.86
N LYS A 259 10.02 5.32 -8.76
CA LYS A 259 10.70 4.52 -9.78
C LYS A 259 10.10 3.13 -9.87
N GLU A 260 10.01 2.42 -8.77
CA GLU A 260 9.45 1.06 -8.68
C GLU A 260 7.99 1.04 -9.15
N TYR A 261 7.22 2.05 -8.78
CA TYR A 261 5.83 2.20 -9.21
C TYR A 261 5.71 2.37 -10.73
N ILE A 262 6.49 3.26 -11.34
CA ILE A 262 6.46 3.44 -12.80
C ILE A 262 6.98 2.20 -13.51
N ASP A 263 8.10 1.61 -13.07
CA ASP A 263 8.67 0.40 -13.64
C ASP A 263 7.67 -0.77 -13.58
N SER A 264 6.88 -0.88 -12.50
CA SER A 264 5.86 -1.93 -12.35
C SER A 264 4.71 -1.78 -13.35
N LEU A 265 4.31 -0.56 -13.67
CA LEU A 265 3.28 -0.28 -14.69
C LEU A 265 3.81 -0.60 -16.10
N ILE A 266 5.05 -0.21 -16.42
CA ILE A 266 5.71 -0.54 -17.69
C ILE A 266 5.85 -2.06 -17.81
N HIS A 267 6.31 -2.74 -16.75
CA HIS A 267 6.40 -4.19 -16.73
C HIS A 267 5.07 -4.87 -17.07
N ALA A 268 3.96 -4.40 -16.47
CA ALA A 268 2.65 -4.95 -16.76
C ALA A 268 2.23 -4.75 -18.23
N GLN A 269 2.52 -3.58 -18.80
CA GLN A 269 2.22 -3.26 -20.21
C GLN A 269 3.02 -4.12 -21.21
N GLU A 270 4.25 -4.48 -20.86
CA GLU A 270 5.15 -5.29 -21.71
C GLU A 270 4.97 -6.80 -21.50
N ASN A 271 4.38 -7.24 -20.40
CA ASN A 271 4.30 -8.65 -20.00
C ASN A 271 2.84 -9.14 -19.83
N GLN A 272 2.00 -8.93 -20.85
CA GLN A 272 0.65 -9.48 -20.93
C GLN A 272 -0.24 -9.15 -19.71
N ASP A 273 -0.20 -7.89 -19.29
CA ASP A 273 -0.94 -7.38 -18.14
C ASP A 273 -0.56 -8.05 -16.80
N ASN A 274 0.67 -8.51 -16.65
CA ASN A 274 1.18 -9.01 -15.39
C ASN A 274 1.33 -7.88 -14.35
N ILE A 275 0.27 -7.64 -13.59
CA ILE A 275 0.22 -6.57 -12.58
C ILE A 275 0.85 -6.96 -11.22
N ILE A 276 1.40 -8.16 -11.07
CA ILE A 276 1.87 -8.64 -9.76
C ILE A 276 2.86 -7.67 -9.11
N PRO A 277 3.89 -7.14 -9.78
CA PRO A 277 4.80 -6.18 -9.15
C PRO A 277 4.09 -4.91 -8.67
N PHE A 278 3.12 -4.39 -9.43
CA PHE A 278 2.34 -3.24 -9.02
C PHE A 278 1.38 -3.57 -7.86
N LEU A 279 0.75 -4.71 -7.90
CA LEU A 279 -0.13 -5.19 -6.82
C LEU A 279 0.62 -5.33 -5.49
N GLU A 280 1.87 -5.77 -5.51
CA GLU A 280 2.70 -5.85 -4.31
C GLU A 280 2.99 -4.47 -3.70
N ILE A 281 3.22 -3.46 -4.52
CA ILE A 281 3.35 -2.06 -4.06
C ILE A 281 2.06 -1.59 -3.39
N VAL A 282 0.90 -1.87 -4.00
CA VAL A 282 -0.41 -1.49 -3.44
C VAL A 282 -0.70 -2.22 -2.13
N ILE A 283 -0.40 -3.53 -2.05
CA ILE A 283 -0.55 -4.32 -0.81
C ILE A 283 0.32 -3.75 0.30
N SER A 284 1.58 -3.45 0.02
CA SER A 284 2.50 -2.86 1.00
C SER A 284 2.01 -1.49 1.50
N ALA A 285 1.57 -0.62 0.59
CA ALA A 285 1.03 0.68 0.94
C ALA A 285 -0.28 0.58 1.75
N GLN A 286 -1.15 -0.39 1.42
CA GLN A 286 -2.40 -0.63 2.17
C GLN A 286 -2.12 -1.19 3.56
N LYS A 287 -1.14 -2.09 3.70
CA LYS A 287 -0.70 -2.61 4.99
C LYS A 287 -0.24 -1.47 5.90
N GLU A 288 0.59 -0.56 5.40
CA GLU A 288 1.05 0.62 6.13
C GLU A 288 -0.14 1.45 6.63
N SER A 289 -1.10 1.76 5.74
CA SER A 289 -2.28 2.52 6.11
C SER A 289 -3.11 1.83 7.20
N LEU A 290 -3.37 0.53 7.08
CA LEU A 290 -4.12 -0.23 8.09
C LEU A 290 -3.41 -0.22 9.45
N ILE A 291 -2.09 -0.38 9.48
CA ILE A 291 -1.30 -0.36 10.71
C ILE A 291 -1.34 1.02 11.37
N ASP A 292 -1.23 2.10 10.58
CA ASP A 292 -1.35 3.47 11.11
C ASP A 292 -2.71 3.71 11.75
N TYR A 293 -3.80 3.31 11.08
CA TYR A 293 -5.15 3.40 11.64
C TYR A 293 -5.31 2.57 12.92
N LEU A 294 -4.79 1.34 12.95
CA LEU A 294 -4.84 0.48 14.13
C LEU A 294 -4.04 1.06 15.31
N ARG A 295 -2.86 1.63 15.07
CA ARG A 295 -2.05 2.28 16.10
C ARG A 295 -2.81 3.41 16.79
N ILE A 296 -3.35 4.33 15.99
CA ILE A 296 -4.05 5.51 16.53
C ILE A 296 -5.37 5.08 17.18
N THR A 297 -6.13 4.20 16.53
CA THR A 297 -7.40 3.73 17.06
C THR A 297 -7.23 2.98 18.38
N SER A 298 -6.22 2.10 18.50
CA SER A 298 -6.01 1.29 19.70
C SER A 298 -5.52 2.08 20.91
N THR A 299 -4.99 3.29 20.70
CA THR A 299 -4.50 4.17 21.77
C THR A 299 -5.48 5.29 22.12
N ALA A 300 -6.55 5.47 21.34
CA ALA A 300 -7.52 6.53 21.57
C ALA A 300 -8.26 6.35 22.93
N PRO A 301 -8.54 7.44 23.67
CA PRO A 301 -9.36 7.38 24.87
C PRO A 301 -10.75 6.80 24.57
N ASN A 302 -11.28 5.97 25.46
CA ASN A 302 -12.57 5.29 25.36
C ASN A 302 -12.64 4.07 24.41
N TYR A 303 -11.53 3.62 23.80
CA TYR A 303 -11.48 2.31 23.19
C TYR A 303 -11.03 1.26 24.23
N GLU A 304 -11.96 0.79 25.05
CA GLU A 304 -11.73 -0.26 26.08
C GLU A 304 -11.62 -1.66 25.45
N ASN A 305 -11.19 -1.74 24.21
CA ASN A 305 -11.10 -3.01 23.47
C ASN A 305 -9.87 -3.87 23.85
N LYS A 306 -9.19 -3.51 24.96
CA LYS A 306 -8.08 -4.30 25.52
C LYS A 306 -8.45 -5.74 25.88
N GLY A 307 -9.75 -6.04 26.04
CA GLY A 307 -10.28 -7.37 26.31
C GLY A 307 -10.62 -8.20 25.05
N LEU A 308 -10.52 -7.65 23.85
CA LEU A 308 -10.80 -8.40 22.63
C LEU A 308 -9.78 -9.53 22.40
N PRO A 309 -10.22 -10.73 21.97
CA PRO A 309 -9.33 -11.90 21.84
C PRO A 309 -8.08 -11.63 20.98
N PHE A 310 -8.20 -10.79 19.94
CA PHE A 310 -7.12 -10.48 19.01
C PHE A 310 -6.20 -9.33 19.48
N TYR A 311 -6.54 -8.60 20.55
CA TYR A 311 -5.84 -7.36 20.93
C TYR A 311 -4.34 -7.57 21.17
N LYS A 312 -3.97 -8.64 21.85
CA LYS A 312 -2.55 -8.97 22.12
C LYS A 312 -1.77 -9.26 20.83
N GLU A 313 -2.38 -10.02 19.93
CA GLU A 313 -1.78 -10.35 18.63
C GLU A 313 -1.63 -9.09 17.77
N MET A 314 -2.67 -8.27 17.73
CA MET A 314 -2.65 -6.97 17.03
C MET A 314 -1.53 -6.07 17.56
N GLN A 315 -1.39 -5.93 18.88
CA GLN A 315 -0.32 -5.12 19.48
C GLN A 315 1.07 -5.66 19.14
N ALA A 316 1.26 -6.97 19.09
CA ALA A 316 2.52 -7.58 18.66
C ALA A 316 2.87 -7.22 17.21
N VAL A 317 1.90 -7.29 16.30
CA VAL A 317 2.09 -6.91 14.88
C VAL A 317 2.40 -5.42 14.75
N ILE A 318 1.61 -4.56 15.38
CA ILE A 318 1.79 -3.10 15.33
C ILE A 318 3.17 -2.66 15.86
N SER A 319 3.69 -3.35 16.88
CA SER A 319 4.97 -3.01 17.52
C SER A 319 6.18 -3.43 16.69
N GLN A 320 6.05 -4.41 15.81
CA GLN A 320 7.14 -4.90 14.95
C GLN A 320 7.39 -4.03 13.73
N GLU A 321 6.37 -3.30 13.28
CA GLU A 321 6.52 -2.41 12.13
C GLU A 321 7.05 -1.05 12.58
N PRO A 322 8.11 -0.51 11.97
CA PRO A 322 8.63 0.80 12.34
C PRO A 322 7.58 1.89 12.07
N SER A 323 7.43 2.82 13.03
CA SER A 323 6.67 4.05 12.78
C SER A 323 7.47 4.89 11.77
N LYS A 324 7.02 4.93 10.53
CA LYS A 324 7.53 5.88 9.54
C LYS A 324 6.89 7.24 9.83
N SER A 325 7.60 8.06 10.60
CA SER A 325 7.26 9.48 10.85
C SER A 325 7.50 10.32 9.60
#